data_db20ceac2cd2071e7fec05d7f6e4bcec
#
_entry.id   db20ceac2cd2071e7fec05d7f6e4bcec
#
_cell.length_a   1.000
_cell.length_b   1.000
_cell.length_c   1.000
_cell.angle_alpha   90.00
_cell.angle_beta   90.00
_cell.angle_gamma   90.00
#
_symmetry.space_group_name_H-M   'P 1'
#
loop_
_entity.id
_entity.type
_entity.pdbx_description
1 polymer ?
#
loop_
_entity_poly.entity_id
_entity_poly.type
_entity_poly.pdbx_seq_one_letter_code
_entity_poly.pdbx_strand_id
1 'polypeptide(L)'
;MIERKVVDRYAHQSGVKDQLVAEREVVLTYALHALAEAKALDLLAFKGGTCLRKIVFGSTGRFSEDLDFTLCGNDDQQALTALYEVFNREHHGVVFSLDDEWYETSDGFGMQVQYRHRWNTSGKFRLQVSTREKPTLGVSSRAMAEQLYFKDLEFERFDVPCLEPLEMAAEKVRAAFQRAKVRDLYDLHLLARQKFDGELLRGLVVLKLWQVRDGFDGPGFFNKLRGSEYDWQDLQRLLRPSERVEQETIIAGIELHFRKLKELTELEGHVVADAKKGARNEPLGDRLRAEICSRFARL
;
A
#
# COMPACT_ATOMS: atom_id res chain seq x y z
N MET A 1 0.59 -19.02 18.68
CA MET A 1 -0.86 -18.69 18.93
C MET A 1 -0.97 -17.27 19.45
N ILE A 2 -1.87 -16.46 18.92
CA ILE A 2 -2.06 -15.06 19.37
C ILE A 2 -2.68 -15.06 20.77
N GLU A 3 -1.95 -14.62 21.78
CA GLU A 3 -2.46 -14.49 23.15
C GLU A 3 -3.09 -13.12 23.37
N ARG A 4 -4.26 -13.08 24.02
CA ARG A 4 -4.98 -11.84 24.32
C ARG A 4 -4.11 -10.83 25.07
N LYS A 5 -3.36 -11.27 26.07
CA LYS A 5 -2.46 -10.41 26.84
C LYS A 5 -1.39 -9.70 25.98
N VAL A 6 -0.95 -10.33 24.87
CA VAL A 6 0.01 -9.74 23.94
C VAL A 6 -0.64 -8.60 23.17
N VAL A 7 -1.86 -8.82 22.65
CA VAL A 7 -2.63 -7.79 21.94
C VAL A 7 -3.01 -6.65 22.87
N ASP A 8 -3.46 -6.94 24.09
CA ASP A 8 -3.80 -5.92 25.10
C ASP A 8 -2.59 -5.04 25.43
N ARG A 9 -1.44 -5.67 25.69
CA ARG A 9 -0.19 -4.95 25.92
C ARG A 9 0.21 -4.10 24.71
N TYR A 10 0.13 -4.66 23.51
CA TYR A 10 0.43 -3.93 22.28
C TYR A 10 -0.51 -2.76 22.06
N ALA A 11 -1.81 -2.94 22.24
CA ALA A 11 -2.81 -1.87 22.15
C ALA A 11 -2.49 -0.71 23.12
N HIS A 12 -2.21 -1.07 24.38
CA HIS A 12 -1.85 -0.07 25.40
C HIS A 12 -0.55 0.68 25.05
N GLN A 13 0.50 -0.03 24.68
CA GLN A 13 1.82 0.57 24.38
C GLN A 13 1.82 1.37 23.07
N SER A 14 1.09 0.92 22.06
CA SER A 14 0.94 1.65 20.80
C SER A 14 -0.08 2.80 20.88
N GLY A 15 -0.86 2.84 21.97
CA GLY A 15 -1.89 3.86 22.20
C GLY A 15 -3.12 3.73 21.32
N VAL A 16 -3.31 2.62 20.59
CA VAL A 16 -4.55 2.41 19.83
C VAL A 16 -5.70 2.11 20.78
N LYS A 17 -6.84 2.79 20.58
CA LYS A 17 -8.02 2.60 21.45
C LYS A 17 -8.82 1.36 21.12
N ASP A 18 -8.89 1.04 19.83
CA ASP A 18 -9.64 -0.11 19.34
C ASP A 18 -8.77 -1.36 19.38
N GLN A 19 -9.11 -2.27 20.29
CA GLN A 19 -8.42 -3.54 20.45
C GLN A 19 -8.47 -4.42 19.19
N LEU A 20 -9.56 -4.32 18.40
CA LEU A 20 -9.67 -5.06 17.15
C LEU A 20 -8.68 -4.56 16.09
N VAL A 21 -8.35 -3.27 16.10
CA VAL A 21 -7.30 -2.71 15.23
C VAL A 21 -5.92 -3.24 15.65
N ALA A 22 -5.63 -3.31 16.94
CA ALA A 22 -4.38 -3.87 17.45
C ALA A 22 -4.27 -5.38 17.14
N GLU A 23 -5.34 -6.12 17.32
CA GLU A 23 -5.43 -7.55 16.97
C GLU A 23 -5.16 -7.77 15.48
N ARG A 24 -5.85 -7.00 14.63
CA ARG A 24 -5.71 -7.13 13.18
C ARG A 24 -4.30 -6.82 12.72
N GLU A 25 -3.63 -5.84 13.30
CA GLU A 25 -2.21 -5.55 13.04
C GLU A 25 -1.33 -6.80 13.28
N VAL A 26 -1.57 -7.54 14.37
CA VAL A 26 -0.87 -8.79 14.67
C VAL A 26 -1.25 -9.90 13.69
N VAL A 27 -2.56 -10.10 13.46
CA VAL A 27 -3.08 -11.13 12.53
C VAL A 27 -2.54 -10.94 11.11
N LEU A 28 -2.45 -9.70 10.62
CA LEU A 28 -1.89 -9.42 9.29
C LEU A 28 -0.41 -9.81 9.20
N THR A 29 0.34 -9.80 10.31
CA THR A 29 1.73 -10.32 10.33
C THR A 29 1.74 -11.84 10.22
N TYR A 30 0.83 -12.54 10.89
CA TYR A 30 0.66 -13.99 10.73
C TYR A 30 0.25 -14.37 9.30
N ALA A 31 -0.66 -13.60 8.70
CA ALA A 31 -1.06 -13.80 7.31
C ALA A 31 0.11 -13.61 6.32
N LEU A 32 0.93 -12.57 6.51
CA LEU A 32 2.13 -12.37 5.70
C LEU A 32 3.15 -13.50 5.88
N HIS A 33 3.32 -14.02 7.11
CA HIS A 33 4.20 -15.15 7.35
C HIS A 33 3.68 -16.43 6.67
N ALA A 34 2.38 -16.71 6.74
CA ALA A 34 1.78 -17.84 6.05
C ALA A 34 2.00 -17.77 4.52
N LEU A 35 1.86 -16.57 3.92
CA LEU A 35 2.15 -16.34 2.52
C LEU A 35 3.63 -16.54 2.18
N ALA A 36 4.54 -16.11 3.05
CA ALA A 36 5.99 -16.29 2.88
C ALA A 36 6.39 -17.76 2.96
N GLU A 37 5.92 -18.48 3.98
CA GLU A 37 6.22 -19.89 4.20
C GLU A 37 5.72 -20.77 3.03
N ALA A 38 4.56 -20.45 2.48
CA ALA A 38 4.00 -21.13 1.31
C ALA A 38 4.60 -20.66 -0.02
N LYS A 39 5.56 -19.71 -0.02
CA LYS A 39 6.15 -19.09 -1.21
C LYS A 39 5.14 -18.36 -2.11
N ALA A 40 3.95 -18.06 -1.62
CA ALA A 40 2.96 -17.29 -2.38
C ALA A 40 3.44 -15.84 -2.64
N LEU A 41 4.33 -15.31 -1.78
CA LEU A 41 4.96 -14.01 -1.98
C LEU A 41 5.93 -13.96 -3.17
N ASP A 42 6.38 -15.09 -3.71
CA ASP A 42 7.21 -15.13 -4.91
C ASP A 42 6.46 -14.60 -6.15
N LEU A 43 5.13 -14.63 -6.11
CA LEU A 43 4.24 -14.17 -7.17
C LEU A 43 3.75 -12.72 -6.98
N LEU A 44 3.96 -12.14 -5.80
CA LEU A 44 3.28 -10.94 -5.34
C LEU A 44 4.25 -9.90 -4.79
N ALA A 45 4.03 -8.64 -5.12
CA ALA A 45 4.70 -7.51 -4.47
C ALA A 45 3.75 -6.82 -3.50
N PHE A 46 4.11 -6.78 -2.23
CA PHE A 46 3.35 -6.13 -1.17
C PHE A 46 3.34 -4.62 -1.37
N LYS A 47 2.18 -3.98 -1.16
CA LYS A 47 1.98 -2.55 -1.33
C LYS A 47 0.89 -2.01 -0.40
N GLY A 48 0.43 -0.80 -0.65
CA GLY A 48 -0.70 -0.20 0.04
C GLY A 48 -0.37 0.31 1.44
N GLY A 49 -1.40 0.66 2.20
CA GLY A 49 -1.27 1.27 3.53
C GLY A 49 -0.59 0.36 4.55
N THR A 50 -0.89 -0.94 4.49
CA THR A 50 -0.31 -1.93 5.40
C THR A 50 1.19 -2.13 5.11
N CYS A 51 1.59 -2.14 3.83
CA CYS A 51 2.99 -2.17 3.46
C CYS A 51 3.73 -0.92 3.96
N LEU A 52 3.18 0.27 3.76
CA LEU A 52 3.76 1.50 4.31
C LEU A 52 3.91 1.42 5.83
N ARG A 53 2.91 0.92 6.55
CA ARG A 53 2.95 0.72 7.99
C ARG A 53 4.03 -0.28 8.40
N LYS A 54 4.06 -1.46 7.77
CA LYS A 54 4.92 -2.57 8.20
C LYS A 54 6.37 -2.46 7.72
N ILE A 55 6.61 -1.79 6.58
CA ILE A 55 7.94 -1.74 5.94
C ILE A 55 8.58 -0.35 6.06
N VAL A 56 7.80 0.72 5.82
CA VAL A 56 8.39 2.07 5.65
C VAL A 56 8.33 2.89 6.94
N PHE A 57 7.16 2.97 7.56
CA PHE A 57 6.93 3.89 8.69
C PHE A 57 7.07 3.23 10.06
N GLY A 58 6.91 1.92 10.12
CA GLY A 58 6.90 1.21 11.38
C GLY A 58 5.85 1.77 12.34
N SER A 59 6.24 1.96 13.59
CA SER A 59 5.35 2.47 14.63
C SER A 59 4.86 3.90 14.40
N THR A 60 5.42 4.69 13.48
CA THR A 60 4.99 6.06 13.20
C THR A 60 3.86 6.13 12.15
N GLY A 61 3.60 5.07 11.41
CA GLY A 61 2.49 5.01 10.46
C GLY A 61 1.14 4.80 11.14
N ARG A 62 0.06 5.17 10.46
CA ARG A 62 -1.30 4.81 10.89
C ARG A 62 -1.50 3.30 10.85
N PHE A 63 -2.40 2.78 11.65
CA PHE A 63 -2.85 1.40 11.52
C PHE A 63 -3.54 1.16 10.17
N SER A 64 -3.48 -0.08 9.70
CA SER A 64 -4.08 -0.50 8.45
C SER A 64 -4.71 -1.87 8.61
N GLU A 65 -5.70 -2.17 7.78
CA GLU A 65 -6.62 -3.27 8.02
C GLU A 65 -6.70 -4.29 6.87
N ASP A 66 -6.07 -3.98 5.74
CA ASP A 66 -6.16 -4.76 4.49
C ASP A 66 -4.76 -5.20 4.04
N LEU A 67 -4.67 -6.23 3.21
CA LEU A 67 -3.45 -6.62 2.50
C LEU A 67 -3.61 -6.31 1.00
N ASP A 68 -2.73 -5.47 0.48
CA ASP A 68 -2.71 -5.09 -0.92
C ASP A 68 -1.44 -5.60 -1.61
N PHE A 69 -1.59 -6.20 -2.77
CA PHE A 69 -0.49 -6.71 -3.58
C PHE A 69 -0.60 -6.26 -5.03
N THR A 70 0.52 -6.32 -5.73
CA THR A 70 0.59 -6.30 -7.20
C THR A 70 1.11 -7.66 -7.67
N LEU A 71 0.48 -8.22 -8.70
CA LEU A 71 0.94 -9.45 -9.35
C LEU A 71 2.26 -9.19 -10.10
N CYS A 72 3.32 -9.92 -9.76
CA CYS A 72 4.62 -9.81 -10.42
C CYS A 72 4.70 -10.60 -11.72
N GLY A 73 4.13 -11.80 -11.72
CA GLY A 73 4.01 -12.68 -12.89
C GLY A 73 2.85 -12.32 -13.84
N ASN A 74 2.61 -13.18 -14.81
CA ASN A 74 1.49 -13.06 -15.76
C ASN A 74 0.37 -14.07 -15.49
N ASP A 75 0.55 -14.94 -14.51
CA ASP A 75 -0.37 -16.00 -14.16
C ASP A 75 -1.15 -15.64 -12.89
N ASP A 76 -2.31 -15.05 -13.08
CA ASP A 76 -3.24 -14.70 -12.01
C ASP A 76 -3.90 -15.94 -11.38
N GLN A 77 -4.11 -17.01 -12.16
CA GLN A 77 -4.65 -18.27 -11.65
C GLN A 77 -3.67 -18.97 -10.71
N GLN A 78 -2.37 -18.93 -11.01
CA GLN A 78 -1.35 -19.44 -10.10
C GLN A 78 -1.36 -18.68 -8.76
N ALA A 79 -1.43 -17.34 -8.82
CA ALA A 79 -1.50 -16.53 -7.61
C ALA A 79 -2.79 -16.80 -6.83
N LEU A 80 -3.93 -16.90 -7.51
CA LEU A 80 -5.21 -17.20 -6.88
C LEU A 80 -5.17 -18.57 -6.19
N THR A 81 -4.66 -19.60 -6.87
CA THR A 81 -4.52 -20.96 -6.30
C THR A 81 -3.63 -20.94 -5.05
N ALA A 82 -2.49 -20.26 -5.11
CA ALA A 82 -1.59 -20.14 -3.96
C ALA A 82 -2.26 -19.45 -2.75
N LEU A 83 -3.05 -18.40 -3.00
CA LEU A 83 -3.81 -17.71 -1.95
C LEU A 83 -4.89 -18.61 -1.34
N TYR A 84 -5.62 -19.37 -2.17
CA TYR A 84 -6.60 -20.37 -1.68
C TYR A 84 -5.95 -21.45 -0.81
N GLU A 85 -4.78 -21.92 -1.19
CA GLU A 85 -4.04 -22.91 -0.42
C GLU A 85 -3.57 -22.38 0.93
N VAL A 86 -3.14 -21.11 1.00
CA VAL A 86 -2.69 -20.46 2.23
C VAL A 86 -3.85 -20.16 3.16
N PHE A 87 -4.93 -19.58 2.64
CA PHE A 87 -6.03 -19.08 3.47
C PHE A 87 -7.17 -20.07 3.69
N ASN A 88 -6.89 -21.38 3.60
CA ASN A 88 -7.79 -22.44 4.05
C ASN A 88 -7.09 -23.41 5.02
N ARG A 89 -6.16 -22.87 5.83
CA ARG A 89 -5.36 -23.66 6.79
C ARG A 89 -5.23 -22.92 8.11
N GLU A 90 -4.82 -23.71 9.09
CA GLU A 90 -4.28 -23.16 10.35
C GLU A 90 -2.80 -22.79 10.18
N HIS A 91 -2.43 -21.65 10.78
CA HIS A 91 -1.06 -21.16 10.80
C HIS A 91 -0.75 -20.58 12.19
N HIS A 92 0.08 -21.29 12.97
CA HIS A 92 0.45 -20.92 14.34
C HIS A 92 -0.75 -20.57 15.24
N GLY A 93 -1.79 -21.42 15.19
CA GLY A 93 -2.99 -21.26 16.02
C GLY A 93 -3.97 -20.18 15.52
N VAL A 94 -3.75 -19.63 14.34
CA VAL A 94 -4.71 -18.79 13.60
C VAL A 94 -5.27 -19.61 12.45
N VAL A 95 -6.57 -19.87 12.48
CA VAL A 95 -7.26 -20.56 11.37
C VAL A 95 -7.77 -19.52 10.41
N PHE A 96 -7.27 -19.57 9.20
CA PHE A 96 -7.76 -18.74 8.09
C PHE A 96 -8.77 -19.52 7.25
N SER A 97 -9.77 -18.83 6.74
CA SER A 97 -10.71 -19.34 5.75
C SER A 97 -11.11 -18.24 4.78
N LEU A 98 -11.37 -18.61 3.56
CA LEU A 98 -11.90 -17.66 2.58
C LEU A 98 -13.42 -17.64 2.68
N ASP A 99 -13.98 -16.44 2.59
CA ASP A 99 -15.41 -16.25 2.38
C ASP A 99 -15.73 -16.53 0.91
N ASP A 100 -16.97 -16.96 0.63
CA ASP A 100 -17.45 -17.14 -0.76
C ASP A 100 -17.49 -15.81 -1.54
N GLU A 101 -17.31 -14.69 -0.85
CA GLU A 101 -17.24 -13.35 -1.44
C GLU A 101 -15.83 -13.06 -1.99
N TRP A 102 -15.48 -13.62 -3.13
CA TRP A 102 -14.39 -13.09 -3.95
C TRP A 102 -14.94 -12.31 -5.13
N TYR A 103 -14.22 -11.30 -5.57
CA TYR A 103 -14.62 -10.50 -6.71
C TYR A 103 -13.46 -10.31 -7.67
N GLU A 104 -13.79 -10.32 -8.95
CA GLU A 104 -12.86 -10.02 -10.04
C GLU A 104 -13.24 -8.68 -10.65
N THR A 105 -12.23 -7.92 -11.02
CA THR A 105 -12.36 -6.65 -11.74
C THR A 105 -11.41 -6.65 -12.93
N SER A 106 -11.58 -5.70 -13.85
CA SER A 106 -10.61 -5.50 -14.95
C SER A 106 -9.19 -5.20 -14.47
N ASP A 107 -9.04 -4.85 -13.21
CA ASP A 107 -7.79 -4.35 -12.61
C ASP A 107 -7.16 -5.33 -11.60
N GLY A 108 -7.78 -6.49 -11.40
CA GLY A 108 -7.32 -7.50 -10.46
C GLY A 108 -8.45 -8.23 -9.77
N PHE A 109 -8.13 -8.88 -8.67
CA PHE A 109 -9.08 -9.62 -7.87
C PHE A 109 -8.91 -9.33 -6.37
N GLY A 110 -9.94 -9.65 -5.61
CA GLY A 110 -9.90 -9.50 -4.16
C GLY A 110 -10.76 -10.54 -3.46
N MET A 111 -10.43 -10.80 -2.21
CA MET A 111 -11.10 -11.77 -1.37
C MET A 111 -11.23 -11.26 0.07
N GLN A 112 -12.28 -11.72 0.74
CA GLN A 112 -12.46 -11.54 2.17
C GLN A 112 -11.83 -12.75 2.86
N VAL A 113 -10.79 -12.52 3.65
CA VAL A 113 -10.18 -13.55 4.50
C VAL A 113 -10.81 -13.46 5.88
N GLN A 114 -11.45 -14.52 6.31
CA GLN A 114 -11.89 -14.69 7.68
C GLN A 114 -10.75 -15.30 8.50
N TYR A 115 -10.67 -14.95 9.78
CA TYR A 115 -9.74 -15.58 10.69
C TYR A 115 -10.37 -15.83 12.05
N ARG A 116 -9.94 -16.89 12.70
CA ARG A 116 -10.32 -17.22 14.06
C ARG A 116 -9.09 -17.71 14.83
N HIS A 117 -9.07 -17.38 16.09
CA HIS A 117 -8.10 -17.89 17.04
C HIS A 117 -8.77 -18.00 18.42
N ARG A 118 -8.03 -18.39 19.45
CA ARG A 118 -8.56 -18.79 20.75
C ARG A 118 -9.62 -17.86 21.36
N TRP A 119 -9.52 -16.56 21.15
CA TRP A 119 -10.41 -15.57 21.79
C TRP A 119 -11.14 -14.64 20.80
N ASN A 120 -10.92 -14.79 19.53
CA ASN A 120 -11.73 -14.15 18.47
C ASN A 120 -12.11 -15.20 17.41
N THR A 121 -13.39 -15.33 17.16
CA THR A 121 -13.93 -16.35 16.24
C THR A 121 -14.54 -15.79 14.96
N SER A 122 -14.53 -14.46 14.79
CA SER A 122 -15.23 -13.76 13.68
C SER A 122 -14.44 -12.59 13.10
N GLY A 123 -13.12 -12.63 13.21
CA GLY A 123 -12.26 -11.62 12.61
C GLY A 123 -12.20 -11.74 11.08
N LYS A 124 -12.01 -10.62 10.41
CA LYS A 124 -11.86 -10.59 8.95
C LYS A 124 -10.98 -9.44 8.48
N PHE A 125 -10.34 -9.65 7.33
CA PHE A 125 -9.64 -8.61 6.59
C PHE A 125 -9.80 -8.82 5.09
N ARG A 126 -9.57 -7.78 4.30
CA ARG A 126 -9.60 -7.86 2.86
C ARG A 126 -8.21 -8.04 2.30
N LEU A 127 -8.08 -8.89 1.29
CA LEU A 127 -6.89 -9.06 0.49
C LEU A 127 -7.22 -8.68 -0.94
N GLN A 128 -6.35 -7.85 -1.56
CA GLN A 128 -6.51 -7.40 -2.94
C GLN A 128 -5.21 -7.63 -3.71
N VAL A 129 -5.32 -8.14 -4.93
CA VAL A 129 -4.22 -8.31 -5.87
C VAL A 129 -4.53 -7.50 -7.13
N SER A 130 -3.72 -6.50 -7.41
CA SER A 130 -3.80 -5.73 -8.66
C SER A 130 -3.03 -6.42 -9.77
N THR A 131 -3.69 -6.60 -10.92
CA THR A 131 -3.08 -7.09 -12.17
C THR A 131 -2.89 -5.96 -13.19
N ARG A 132 -3.29 -4.75 -12.84
CA ARG A 132 -3.33 -3.55 -13.69
C ARG A 132 -1.99 -3.24 -14.33
N GLU A 133 -0.93 -3.36 -13.56
CA GLU A 133 0.41 -2.96 -13.98
C GLU A 133 1.48 -3.76 -13.24
N LYS A 134 2.60 -3.99 -13.90
CA LYS A 134 3.77 -4.58 -13.25
C LYS A 134 4.55 -3.52 -12.48
N PRO A 135 5.30 -3.90 -11.43
CA PRO A 135 6.22 -2.98 -10.76
C PRO A 135 7.16 -2.32 -11.77
N THR A 136 7.23 -1.00 -11.75
CA THR A 136 8.08 -0.22 -12.67
C THR A 136 9.54 -0.21 -12.21
N LEU A 137 9.77 -0.05 -10.92
CA LEU A 137 11.12 -0.03 -10.33
C LEU A 137 11.59 -1.41 -9.87
N GLY A 138 10.78 -2.44 -10.12
CA GLY A 138 11.04 -3.79 -9.62
C GLY A 138 10.50 -4.01 -8.21
N VAL A 139 10.94 -5.11 -7.61
CA VAL A 139 10.53 -5.56 -6.28
C VAL A 139 11.77 -5.76 -5.43
N SER A 140 11.75 -5.25 -4.21
CA SER A 140 12.79 -5.48 -3.22
C SER A 140 12.26 -6.25 -2.02
N SER A 141 13.01 -7.24 -1.57
CA SER A 141 12.71 -7.95 -0.33
C SER A 141 13.20 -7.12 0.86
N ARG A 142 12.32 -6.83 1.81
CA ARG A 142 12.59 -5.93 2.93
C ARG A 142 12.12 -6.52 4.25
N ALA A 143 12.94 -6.36 5.28
CA ALA A 143 12.54 -6.66 6.64
C ALA A 143 11.39 -5.74 7.10
N MET A 144 10.47 -6.29 7.86
CA MET A 144 9.44 -5.48 8.52
C MET A 144 10.06 -4.60 9.61
N ALA A 145 9.56 -3.36 9.69
CA ALA A 145 9.92 -2.44 10.77
C ALA A 145 9.52 -3.02 12.13
N GLU A 146 10.41 -2.87 13.10
CA GLU A 146 10.22 -3.40 14.45
C GLU A 146 8.88 -3.01 15.06
N GLN A 147 8.18 -3.99 15.62
CA GLN A 147 6.94 -3.82 16.35
C GLN A 147 7.05 -4.43 17.74
N LEU A 148 6.34 -3.84 18.71
CA LEU A 148 6.43 -4.25 20.11
C LEU A 148 6.01 -5.69 20.37
N TYR A 149 5.16 -6.27 19.51
CA TYR A 149 4.69 -7.67 19.62
C TYR A 149 5.62 -8.69 18.94
N PHE A 150 6.67 -8.24 18.20
CA PHE A 150 7.54 -9.19 17.47
C PHE A 150 8.25 -10.20 18.35
N LYS A 151 8.56 -9.81 19.59
CA LYS A 151 9.15 -10.71 20.60
C LYS A 151 8.21 -11.85 21.06
N ASP A 152 6.93 -11.70 20.77
CA ASP A 152 5.89 -12.66 21.17
C ASP A 152 5.41 -13.51 19.96
N LEU A 153 6.03 -13.35 18.78
CA LEU A 153 5.74 -14.18 17.61
C LEU A 153 6.34 -15.58 17.79
N GLU A 154 5.67 -16.59 17.27
CA GLU A 154 6.09 -18.00 17.31
C GLU A 154 6.92 -18.42 16.08
N PHE A 155 7.32 -17.47 15.28
CA PHE A 155 8.13 -17.66 14.07
C PHE A 155 9.21 -16.60 13.99
N GLU A 156 10.26 -16.90 13.25
CA GLU A 156 11.36 -15.98 13.01
C GLU A 156 10.94 -14.81 12.10
N ARG A 157 11.72 -13.76 12.15
CA ARG A 157 11.55 -12.62 11.24
C ARG A 157 11.80 -13.06 9.81
N PHE A 158 11.07 -12.51 8.91
CA PHE A 158 11.14 -12.78 7.48
C PHE A 158 11.06 -11.48 6.69
N ASP A 159 11.61 -11.52 5.49
CA ASP A 159 11.52 -10.42 4.56
C ASP A 159 10.28 -10.55 3.68
N VAL A 160 9.75 -9.42 3.26
CA VAL A 160 8.56 -9.36 2.41
C VAL A 160 8.92 -8.66 1.11
N PRO A 161 8.70 -9.31 -0.06
CA PRO A 161 8.86 -8.63 -1.34
C PRO A 161 7.81 -7.53 -1.48
N CYS A 162 8.27 -6.31 -1.72
CA CYS A 162 7.41 -5.15 -1.78
C CYS A 162 7.81 -4.19 -2.91
N LEU A 163 6.90 -3.32 -3.31
CA LEU A 163 7.23 -2.22 -4.21
C LEU A 163 8.27 -1.30 -3.58
N GLU A 164 9.09 -0.68 -4.41
CA GLU A 164 9.99 0.37 -3.95
C GLU A 164 9.20 1.53 -3.29
N PRO A 165 9.68 2.10 -2.16
CA PRO A 165 8.97 3.19 -1.46
C PRO A 165 8.63 4.37 -2.35
N LEU A 166 9.48 4.69 -3.32
CA LEU A 166 9.22 5.73 -4.31
C LEU A 166 8.04 5.38 -5.22
N GLU A 167 7.93 4.12 -5.63
CA GLU A 167 6.80 3.65 -6.44
C GLU A 167 5.51 3.63 -5.62
N MET A 168 5.57 3.23 -4.34
CA MET A 168 4.42 3.35 -3.42
C MET A 168 3.97 4.80 -3.26
N ALA A 169 4.92 5.76 -3.20
CA ALA A 169 4.59 7.18 -3.16
C ALA A 169 3.87 7.63 -4.42
N ALA A 170 4.31 7.19 -5.61
CA ALA A 170 3.63 7.49 -6.87
C ALA A 170 2.21 6.89 -6.91
N GLU A 171 2.00 5.68 -6.41
CA GLU A 171 0.65 5.09 -6.28
C GLU A 171 -0.24 5.88 -5.32
N LYS A 172 0.31 6.41 -4.23
CA LYS A 172 -0.43 7.27 -3.29
C LYS A 172 -0.78 8.63 -3.89
N VAL A 173 0.11 9.23 -4.68
CA VAL A 173 -0.22 10.44 -5.45
C VAL A 173 -1.34 10.15 -6.44
N ARG A 174 -1.25 9.06 -7.23
CA ARG A 174 -2.33 8.64 -8.14
C ARG A 174 -3.66 8.46 -7.39
N ALA A 175 -3.66 7.75 -6.28
CA ALA A 175 -4.87 7.52 -5.50
C ALA A 175 -5.50 8.83 -4.99
N ALA A 176 -4.70 9.74 -4.45
CA ALA A 176 -5.17 11.04 -3.98
C ALA A 176 -5.60 11.98 -5.14
N PHE A 177 -5.00 11.83 -6.32
CA PHE A 177 -5.44 12.52 -7.53
C PHE A 177 -6.82 12.04 -7.99
N GLN A 178 -7.08 10.73 -7.92
CA GLN A 178 -8.33 10.13 -8.40
C GLN A 178 -9.48 10.20 -7.40
N ARG A 179 -9.17 10.17 -6.08
CA ARG A 179 -10.18 10.14 -5.00
C ARG A 179 -9.76 10.99 -3.80
N ALA A 180 -10.74 11.43 -3.01
CA ALA A 180 -10.51 12.21 -1.79
C ALA A 180 -10.62 11.30 -0.54
N LYS A 181 -9.61 10.48 -0.27
CA LYS A 181 -9.56 9.65 0.94
C LYS A 181 -8.55 10.21 1.93
N VAL A 182 -8.99 10.49 3.16
CA VAL A 182 -8.13 11.03 4.23
C VAL A 182 -6.92 10.15 4.52
N ARG A 183 -7.05 8.83 4.40
CA ARG A 183 -5.94 7.88 4.59
C ARG A 183 -4.84 8.07 3.54
N ASP A 184 -5.21 8.38 2.28
CA ASP A 184 -4.22 8.64 1.23
C ASP A 184 -3.51 9.97 1.47
N LEU A 185 -4.23 10.99 1.92
CA LEU A 185 -3.67 12.29 2.32
C LEU A 185 -2.66 12.13 3.47
N TYR A 186 -3.01 11.38 4.50
CA TYR A 186 -2.13 11.12 5.64
C TYR A 186 -0.87 10.32 5.24
N ASP A 187 -1.04 9.27 4.43
CA ASP A 187 0.09 8.48 3.91
C ASP A 187 1.04 9.36 3.09
N LEU A 188 0.51 10.26 2.24
CA LEU A 188 1.32 11.25 1.50
C LEU A 188 2.07 12.21 2.41
N HIS A 189 1.45 12.65 3.51
CA HIS A 189 2.11 13.50 4.50
C HIS A 189 3.34 12.83 5.12
N LEU A 190 3.24 11.55 5.45
CA LEU A 190 4.37 10.78 5.96
C LEU A 190 5.44 10.52 4.88
N LEU A 191 5.01 10.19 3.66
CA LEU A 191 5.90 10.00 2.51
C LEU A 191 6.63 11.28 2.12
N ALA A 192 6.00 12.44 2.27
CA ALA A 192 6.62 13.74 2.00
C ALA A 192 7.84 14.01 2.89
N ARG A 193 7.93 13.36 4.04
CA ARG A 193 9.11 13.45 4.95
C ARG A 193 10.27 12.57 4.52
N GLN A 194 10.05 11.65 3.55
CA GLN A 194 11.10 10.83 2.98
C GLN A 194 11.88 11.62 1.93
N LYS A 195 13.16 11.32 1.78
CA LYS A 195 14.00 11.95 0.75
C LYS A 195 13.84 11.23 -0.57
N PHE A 196 12.88 11.65 -1.38
CA PHE A 196 12.69 11.14 -2.73
C PHE A 196 13.30 12.07 -3.79
N ASP A 197 13.77 11.47 -4.90
CA ASP A 197 14.00 12.22 -6.13
C ASP A 197 12.65 12.68 -6.69
N GLY A 198 12.37 13.97 -6.60
CA GLY A 198 11.07 14.54 -6.96
C GLY A 198 10.77 14.48 -8.46
N GLU A 199 11.80 14.42 -9.33
CA GLU A 199 11.61 14.28 -10.78
C GLU A 199 11.28 12.82 -11.12
N LEU A 200 11.95 11.88 -10.47
CA LEU A 200 11.66 10.46 -10.62
C LEU A 200 10.26 10.13 -10.11
N LEU A 201 9.86 10.70 -8.96
CA LEU A 201 8.50 10.57 -8.44
C LEU A 201 7.47 11.10 -9.45
N ARG A 202 7.72 12.27 -10.05
CA ARG A 202 6.83 12.87 -11.06
C ARG A 202 6.67 11.96 -12.27
N GLY A 203 7.78 11.49 -12.85
CA GLY A 203 7.76 10.57 -13.98
C GLY A 203 6.93 9.31 -13.70
N LEU A 204 7.13 8.71 -12.50
CA LEU A 204 6.34 7.56 -12.05
C LEU A 204 4.84 7.88 -11.93
N VAL A 205 4.48 9.03 -11.36
CA VAL A 205 3.06 9.47 -11.27
C VAL A 205 2.43 9.59 -12.65
N VAL A 206 3.13 10.25 -13.58
CA VAL A 206 2.66 10.38 -14.96
C VAL A 206 2.48 9.04 -15.63
N LEU A 207 3.45 8.13 -15.50
CA LEU A 207 3.39 6.79 -16.08
C LEU A 207 2.22 5.99 -15.51
N LYS A 208 2.06 5.98 -14.18
CA LYS A 208 0.99 5.23 -13.50
C LYS A 208 -0.41 5.75 -13.82
N LEU A 209 -0.58 7.05 -14.02
CA LEU A 209 -1.85 7.61 -14.48
C LEU A 209 -2.10 7.30 -15.95
N TRP A 210 -1.08 7.40 -16.82
CA TRP A 210 -1.20 7.01 -18.22
C TRP A 210 -1.62 5.55 -18.39
N GLN A 211 -1.13 4.64 -17.54
CA GLN A 211 -1.52 3.23 -17.57
C GLN A 211 -3.02 3.02 -17.29
N VAL A 212 -3.64 3.90 -16.54
CA VAL A 212 -5.10 3.88 -16.27
C VAL A 212 -5.88 4.86 -17.15
N ARG A 213 -5.28 5.36 -18.22
CA ARG A 213 -5.88 6.31 -19.17
C ARG A 213 -6.33 7.62 -18.52
N ASP A 214 -5.58 8.06 -17.53
CA ASP A 214 -5.81 9.33 -16.85
C ASP A 214 -4.60 10.25 -17.06
N GLY A 215 -4.84 11.54 -17.29
CA GLY A 215 -3.79 12.53 -17.55
C GLY A 215 -3.49 13.32 -16.29
N PHE A 216 -2.24 13.28 -15.82
CA PHE A 216 -1.83 13.99 -14.63
C PHE A 216 -1.88 15.53 -14.84
N ASP A 217 -2.56 16.21 -13.94
CA ASP A 217 -2.55 17.65 -13.79
C ASP A 217 -1.92 18.02 -12.44
N GLY A 218 -0.66 18.42 -12.45
CA GLY A 218 0.08 18.75 -11.22
C GLY A 218 -0.54 19.90 -10.44
N PRO A 219 -0.79 21.08 -11.01
CA PRO A 219 -1.51 22.17 -10.35
C PRO A 219 -2.89 21.75 -9.85
N GLY A 220 -3.67 21.04 -10.68
CA GLY A 220 -4.98 20.51 -10.33
C GLY A 220 -4.95 19.54 -9.17
N PHE A 221 -3.90 18.72 -9.05
CA PHE A 221 -3.70 17.84 -7.90
C PHE A 221 -3.64 18.61 -6.57
N PHE A 222 -2.83 19.65 -6.48
CA PHE A 222 -2.72 20.45 -5.26
C PHE A 222 -3.99 21.25 -4.96
N ASN A 223 -4.67 21.75 -6.00
CA ASN A 223 -5.98 22.40 -5.84
C ASN A 223 -7.02 21.44 -5.29
N LYS A 224 -7.04 20.19 -5.79
CA LYS A 224 -7.91 19.15 -5.28
C LYS A 224 -7.63 18.81 -3.82
N LEU A 225 -6.35 18.68 -3.41
CA LEU A 225 -6.01 18.42 -2.01
C LEU A 225 -6.56 19.51 -1.08
N ARG A 226 -6.48 20.77 -1.48
CA ARG A 226 -7.00 21.91 -0.71
C ARG A 226 -8.52 21.97 -0.65
N GLY A 227 -9.17 21.71 -1.78
CA GLY A 227 -10.62 21.85 -1.95
C GLY A 227 -11.45 20.64 -1.58
N SER A 228 -10.82 19.50 -1.25
CA SER A 228 -11.55 18.28 -0.90
C SER A 228 -11.98 18.28 0.56
N GLU A 229 -13.18 17.75 0.79
CA GLU A 229 -13.66 17.40 2.13
C GLU A 229 -13.15 16.00 2.49
N TYR A 230 -12.66 15.83 3.71
CA TYR A 230 -12.08 14.58 4.19
C TYR A 230 -12.83 14.08 5.42
N ASP A 231 -13.12 12.78 5.44
CA ASP A 231 -13.66 12.09 6.62
C ASP A 231 -12.55 11.82 7.65
N TRP A 232 -12.32 12.79 8.52
CA TRP A 232 -11.30 12.69 9.56
C TRP A 232 -11.61 11.62 10.62
N GLN A 233 -12.87 11.23 10.80
CA GLN A 233 -13.25 10.17 11.74
C GLN A 233 -12.73 8.82 11.27
N ASP A 234 -12.73 8.55 9.96
CA ASP A 234 -12.14 7.33 9.38
C ASP A 234 -10.63 7.22 9.67
N LEU A 235 -9.91 8.35 9.74
CA LEU A 235 -8.50 8.34 10.08
C LEU A 235 -8.27 8.23 11.59
N GLN A 236 -9.03 8.94 12.42
CA GLN A 236 -8.81 9.02 13.87
C GLN A 236 -8.80 7.65 14.56
N ARG A 237 -9.63 6.71 14.13
CA ARG A 237 -9.66 5.35 14.68
C ARG A 237 -8.38 4.56 14.39
N LEU A 238 -7.61 4.98 13.38
CA LEU A 238 -6.35 4.35 12.94
C LEU A 238 -5.10 5.10 13.43
N LEU A 239 -5.27 6.19 14.16
CA LEU A 239 -4.19 6.98 14.75
C LEU A 239 -4.11 6.75 16.26
N ARG A 240 -2.96 7.12 16.80
CA ARG A 240 -2.81 7.26 18.24
C ARG A 240 -3.61 8.46 18.75
N PRO A 241 -4.22 8.39 19.93
CA PRO A 241 -4.98 9.50 20.48
C PRO A 241 -4.19 10.80 20.70
N SER A 242 -2.88 10.66 20.89
CA SER A 242 -1.96 11.81 21.04
C SER A 242 -1.59 12.46 19.71
N GLU A 243 -1.87 11.80 18.58
CA GLU A 243 -1.51 12.29 17.27
C GLU A 243 -2.59 13.25 16.76
N ARG A 244 -2.24 14.53 16.78
CA ARG A 244 -3.09 15.58 16.20
C ARG A 244 -2.59 15.87 14.79
N VAL A 245 -3.49 15.84 13.85
CA VAL A 245 -3.23 16.17 12.45
C VAL A 245 -4.20 17.26 12.01
N GLU A 246 -3.64 18.31 11.42
CA GLU A 246 -4.40 19.42 10.87
C GLU A 246 -4.25 19.41 9.36
N GLN A 247 -5.38 19.57 8.66
CA GLN A 247 -5.45 19.47 7.21
C GLN A 247 -4.48 20.42 6.53
N GLU A 248 -4.46 21.67 6.96
CA GLU A 248 -3.62 22.72 6.39
C GLU A 248 -2.12 22.40 6.53
N THR A 249 -1.72 21.90 7.70
CA THR A 249 -0.32 21.48 7.95
C THR A 249 0.08 20.30 7.07
N ILE A 250 -0.79 19.31 6.92
CA ILE A 250 -0.57 18.16 6.05
C ILE A 250 -0.38 18.61 4.60
N ILE A 251 -1.32 19.42 4.09
CA ILE A 251 -1.31 19.86 2.70
C ILE A 251 -0.10 20.74 2.41
N ALA A 252 0.24 21.69 3.30
CA ALA A 252 1.42 22.52 3.15
C ALA A 252 2.71 21.68 3.09
N GLY A 253 2.81 20.65 3.92
CA GLY A 253 3.94 19.71 3.89
C GLY A 253 4.04 18.95 2.57
N ILE A 254 2.91 18.43 2.06
CA ILE A 254 2.86 17.73 0.77
C ILE A 254 3.26 18.68 -0.38
N GLU A 255 2.74 19.91 -0.40
CA GLU A 255 3.06 20.89 -1.44
C GLU A 255 4.53 21.29 -1.46
N LEU A 256 5.13 21.46 -0.29
CA LEU A 256 6.54 21.81 -0.16
C LEU A 256 7.44 20.70 -0.71
N HIS A 257 7.21 19.48 -0.28
CA HIS A 257 8.08 18.35 -0.59
C HIS A 257 7.84 17.78 -2.01
N PHE A 258 6.60 17.83 -2.48
CA PHE A 258 6.23 17.30 -3.80
C PHE A 258 6.08 18.40 -4.87
N ARG A 259 6.66 19.57 -4.65
CA ARG A 259 6.58 20.73 -5.57
C ARG A 259 7.00 20.40 -7.01
N LYS A 260 7.90 19.44 -7.21
CA LYS A 260 8.34 18.99 -8.55
C LYS A 260 7.22 18.36 -9.37
N LEU A 261 6.11 17.95 -8.74
CA LEU A 261 4.93 17.46 -9.46
C LEU A 261 4.20 18.56 -10.28
N LYS A 262 4.50 19.85 -10.06
CA LYS A 262 3.80 20.95 -10.73
C LYS A 262 4.23 21.17 -12.18
N GLU A 263 5.47 20.81 -12.51
CA GLU A 263 6.09 21.13 -13.79
C GLU A 263 6.49 19.86 -14.53
N LEU A 264 5.83 19.57 -15.64
CA LEU A 264 6.11 18.42 -16.48
C LEU A 264 7.29 18.70 -17.42
N THR A 265 8.07 17.66 -17.72
CA THR A 265 9.00 17.71 -18.87
C THR A 265 8.22 17.59 -20.17
N GLU A 266 8.88 17.87 -21.30
CA GLU A 266 8.27 17.72 -22.63
C GLU A 266 7.76 16.29 -22.87
N LEU A 267 8.56 15.27 -22.52
CA LEU A 267 8.17 13.86 -22.66
C LEU A 267 6.96 13.55 -21.78
N GLU A 268 6.97 13.95 -20.53
CA GLU A 268 5.85 13.74 -19.60
C GLU A 268 4.58 14.44 -20.11
N GLY A 269 4.70 15.67 -20.66
CA GLY A 269 3.59 16.39 -21.28
C GLY A 269 2.98 15.63 -22.46
N HIS A 270 3.79 15.00 -23.30
CA HIS A 270 3.32 14.16 -24.40
C HIS A 270 2.59 12.91 -23.89
N VAL A 271 3.11 12.25 -22.83
CA VAL A 271 2.47 11.09 -22.21
C VAL A 271 1.13 11.47 -21.58
N VAL A 272 1.05 12.60 -20.89
CA VAL A 272 -0.22 13.14 -20.33
C VAL A 272 -1.23 13.44 -21.44
N ALA A 273 -0.81 14.04 -22.55
CA ALA A 273 -1.70 14.33 -23.69
C ALA A 273 -2.19 13.04 -24.35
N ASP A 274 -1.36 11.99 -24.37
CA ASP A 274 -1.72 10.67 -24.92
C ASP A 274 -2.68 9.88 -24.01
N ALA A 275 -2.60 10.05 -22.69
CA ALA A 275 -3.41 9.31 -21.71
C ALA A 275 -4.92 9.36 -21.99
N LYS A 276 -5.40 10.47 -22.56
CA LYS A 276 -6.82 10.73 -22.86
C LYS A 276 -7.28 10.22 -24.24
N LYS A 277 -6.35 9.69 -25.05
CA LYS A 277 -6.69 9.14 -26.36
C LYS A 277 -7.30 7.75 -26.24
N GLY A 278 -8.09 7.36 -27.22
CA GLY A 278 -8.77 6.05 -27.24
C GLY A 278 -7.79 4.87 -27.27
N ALA A 279 -6.69 4.97 -28.02
CA ALA A 279 -5.60 4.01 -28.07
C ALA A 279 -4.32 4.66 -27.52
N ARG A 280 -3.62 3.99 -26.61
CA ARG A 280 -2.35 4.45 -26.05
C ARG A 280 -1.21 4.28 -27.04
N ASN A 281 -0.29 5.24 -27.05
CA ASN A 281 0.98 5.12 -27.75
C ASN A 281 1.98 4.36 -26.86
N GLU A 282 1.98 3.03 -26.90
CA GLU A 282 2.85 2.20 -26.08
C GLU A 282 4.34 2.56 -26.21
N PRO A 283 4.92 2.81 -27.40
CA PRO A 283 6.29 3.30 -27.52
C PRO A 283 6.59 4.58 -26.71
N LEU A 284 5.62 5.48 -26.57
CA LEU A 284 5.78 6.69 -25.75
C LEU A 284 5.84 6.38 -24.25
N GLY A 285 4.96 5.52 -23.79
CA GLY A 285 4.97 5.01 -22.40
C GLY A 285 6.25 4.25 -22.08
N ASP A 286 6.72 3.40 -23.00
CA ASP A 286 7.96 2.64 -22.84
C ASP A 286 9.19 3.55 -22.78
N ARG A 287 9.22 4.62 -23.57
CA ARG A 287 10.29 5.62 -23.50
C ARG A 287 10.35 6.28 -22.13
N LEU A 288 9.21 6.70 -21.57
CA LEU A 288 9.16 7.29 -20.23
C LEU A 288 9.58 6.26 -19.17
N ARG A 289 9.12 5.01 -19.28
CA ARG A 289 9.53 3.92 -18.39
C ARG A 289 11.04 3.69 -18.42
N ALA A 290 11.64 3.65 -19.61
CA ALA A 290 13.08 3.46 -19.76
C ALA A 290 13.88 4.61 -19.12
N GLU A 291 13.44 5.86 -19.26
CA GLU A 291 14.06 7.02 -18.62
C GLU A 291 13.99 6.92 -17.08
N ILE A 292 12.82 6.57 -16.54
CA ILE A 292 12.59 6.33 -15.11
C ILE A 292 13.53 5.24 -14.58
N CYS A 293 13.56 4.08 -15.22
CA CYS A 293 14.40 2.94 -14.79
C CYS A 293 15.90 3.29 -14.87
N SER A 294 16.33 3.96 -15.94
CA SER A 294 17.72 4.40 -16.10
C SER A 294 18.13 5.42 -15.04
N ARG A 295 17.24 6.32 -14.63
CA ARG A 295 17.53 7.30 -13.58
C ARG A 295 17.55 6.61 -12.21
N PHE A 296 16.60 5.72 -11.93
CA PHE A 296 16.55 4.96 -10.67
C PHE A 296 17.81 4.11 -10.46
N ALA A 297 18.32 3.47 -11.51
CA ALA A 297 19.52 2.65 -11.43
C ALA A 297 20.82 3.44 -11.10
N ARG A 298 20.77 4.78 -11.11
CA ARG A 298 21.90 5.67 -10.77
C ARG A 298 21.84 6.23 -9.34
N LEU A 299 20.76 5.94 -8.60
CA LEU A 299 20.61 6.33 -7.19
C LEU A 299 21.24 5.31 -6.27
#